data_3608c7814354bf245e1ee809e9be52a5
#
_entry.id   3608c7814354bf245e1ee809e9be52a5
#
_cell.length_a   1.000
_cell.length_b   1.000
_cell.length_c   1.000
_cell.angle_alpha   90.00
_cell.angle_beta   90.00
_cell.angle_gamma   90.00
#
_symmetry.space_group_name_H-M   'P 1'
#
loop_
_entity.id
_entity.type
_entity.pdbx_description
1 polymer ?
#
loop_
_entity_poly.entity_id
_entity_poly.type
_entity_poly.pdbx_seq_one_letter_code
_entity_poly.pdbx_strand_id
1 'polypeptide(L)'
;MERKRLNDAAAQNAKRVFGDEPAELYARSAVLMDADSGRVLFGKDADAVRPMASTTKIMTGILALEYLREHPDQTIEVSDQAASQPKVHLGMQKGEVFYIKDLLYSLMLESHNDSAVAVAEGIAGSVEEFAKEMNAKAAEIGCKDTHFITPNGLDAEDESGVHSTTAEDLAKIMQYCIMTSGEKEAFLEVTRTKEYQFQDTDRKRTFSCHNHNAFLDMMDGALSGKTGFTAEAGYCYVGSLRRDERTFIVALLACGWPDNKGYKWKDTRKLMEYGLEHYQYRDIDKKMQIPEIKVAGGVDDKKPYQYCLNVPVKIERPAEENSKILMRDGEELRAKMELAKYWNAPLKKGEKIGMLTYYLDGYKVAEYELKNEKAVAKRDFSWCIFWIIKSVML
;
A
#
# COMPACT_ATOMS: atom_id res chain seq x y z
N MET A 1 9.39 7.69 -5.36
CA MET A 1 10.18 8.35 -4.28
C MET A 1 9.29 9.21 -3.34
N GLU A 2 8.30 9.91 -3.86
CA GLU A 2 7.42 10.81 -3.06
C GLU A 2 6.43 10.06 -2.15
N ARG A 3 5.78 8.98 -2.63
CA ARG A 3 4.97 8.07 -1.80
C ARG A 3 5.76 7.45 -0.64
N LYS A 4 7.05 7.14 -0.83
CA LYS A 4 7.91 6.60 0.24
C LYS A 4 8.14 7.62 1.37
N ARG A 5 8.23 8.93 1.04
CA ARG A 5 8.34 10.02 2.05
C ARG A 5 7.02 10.25 2.80
N LEU A 6 5.88 10.09 2.11
CA LEU A 6 4.55 10.19 2.73
C LEU A 6 4.29 9.02 3.70
N ASN A 7 4.71 7.79 3.33
CA ASN A 7 4.60 6.62 4.20
C ASN A 7 5.48 6.73 5.46
N ASP A 8 6.69 7.27 5.35
CA ASP A 8 7.58 7.49 6.51
C ASP A 8 7.02 8.56 7.47
N ALA A 9 6.32 9.55 6.96
CA ALA A 9 5.62 10.55 7.78
C ALA A 9 4.32 9.98 8.41
N ALA A 10 3.63 9.08 7.71
CA ALA A 10 2.41 8.43 8.20
C ALA A 10 2.68 7.48 9.37
N ALA A 11 3.79 6.74 9.35
CA ALA A 11 4.18 5.84 10.44
C ALA A 11 4.42 6.57 11.78
N GLN A 12 4.75 7.86 11.76
CA GLN A 12 4.94 8.67 12.97
C GLN A 12 3.62 9.17 13.58
N ASN A 13 2.49 9.06 12.89
CA ASN A 13 1.17 9.51 13.36
C ASN A 13 0.55 8.61 14.44
N ALA A 14 1.05 7.40 14.65
CA ALA A 14 0.55 6.46 15.67
C ALA A 14 0.73 6.91 17.13
N LYS A 15 1.27 8.12 17.37
CA LYS A 15 1.57 8.61 18.72
C LYS A 15 0.42 9.35 19.42
N ARG A 16 -0.65 9.72 18.71
CA ARG A 16 -1.79 10.38 19.35
C ARG A 16 -2.83 9.34 19.77
N VAL A 17 -2.95 9.11 21.06
CA VAL A 17 -3.97 8.24 21.64
C VAL A 17 -5.30 9.01 21.75
N PHE A 18 -6.34 8.50 21.12
CA PHE A 18 -7.70 8.99 21.29
C PHE A 18 -8.40 8.12 22.35
N GLY A 19 -9.21 8.73 23.23
CA GLY A 19 -9.82 8.01 24.37
C GLY A 19 -10.82 6.91 23.98
N ASP A 20 -11.17 6.79 22.71
CA ASP A 20 -12.09 5.80 22.12
C ASP A 20 -11.35 4.73 21.27
N GLU A 21 -10.03 4.64 21.39
CA GLU A 21 -9.26 3.60 20.70
C GLU A 21 -9.63 2.18 21.16
N PRO A 22 -9.53 1.19 20.25
CA PRO A 22 -9.83 -0.21 20.57
C PRO A 22 -8.97 -0.73 21.72
N ALA A 23 -9.53 -0.83 22.91
CA ALA A 23 -8.90 -1.45 24.06
C ALA A 23 -9.05 -2.98 24.03
N GLU A 24 -8.26 -3.70 24.81
CA GLU A 24 -8.41 -5.14 25.07
C GLU A 24 -8.35 -6.01 23.79
N LEU A 25 -7.38 -5.75 22.91
CA LEU A 25 -7.08 -6.65 21.80
C LEU A 25 -6.33 -7.90 22.29
N TYR A 26 -6.73 -9.06 21.77
CA TYR A 26 -6.07 -10.34 22.04
C TYR A 26 -4.69 -10.45 21.37
N ALA A 27 -4.53 -9.83 20.21
CA ALA A 27 -3.24 -9.77 19.51
C ALA A 27 -2.19 -9.05 20.36
N ARG A 28 -0.97 -9.59 20.39
CA ARG A 28 0.18 -8.91 21.00
C ARG A 28 0.62 -7.72 20.18
N SER A 29 0.64 -7.87 18.83
CA SER A 29 0.87 -6.75 17.93
C SER A 29 -0.30 -6.62 16.95
N ALA A 30 -0.76 -5.39 16.74
CA ALA A 30 -1.89 -5.08 15.86
C ALA A 30 -1.71 -3.75 15.16
N VAL A 31 -2.18 -3.67 13.90
CA VAL A 31 -2.25 -2.44 13.10
C VAL A 31 -3.58 -2.36 12.39
N LEU A 32 -4.16 -1.17 12.37
CA LEU A 32 -5.14 -0.74 11.38
C LEU A 32 -4.50 0.34 10.50
N MET A 33 -4.50 0.14 9.19
CA MET A 33 -3.87 1.01 8.20
C MET A 33 -4.90 1.48 7.16
N ASP A 34 -4.82 2.74 6.77
CA ASP A 34 -5.44 3.25 5.55
C ASP A 34 -4.66 2.73 4.34
N ALA A 35 -5.30 1.95 3.49
CA ALA A 35 -4.62 1.33 2.35
C ALA A 35 -4.25 2.35 1.26
N ASP A 36 -4.98 3.44 1.12
CA ASP A 36 -4.72 4.45 0.09
C ASP A 36 -3.44 5.25 0.40
N SER A 37 -3.29 5.71 1.64
CA SER A 37 -2.13 6.52 2.06
C SER A 37 -0.99 5.73 2.70
N GLY A 38 -1.25 4.53 3.21
CA GLY A 38 -0.34 3.76 4.05
C GLY A 38 -0.24 4.28 5.48
N ARG A 39 -1.15 5.19 5.88
CA ARG A 39 -1.17 5.75 7.23
C ARG A 39 -1.65 4.73 8.25
N VAL A 40 -0.89 4.55 9.31
CA VAL A 40 -1.32 3.79 10.49
C VAL A 40 -2.36 4.60 11.25
N LEU A 41 -3.58 4.05 11.37
CA LEU A 41 -4.72 4.67 12.06
C LEU A 41 -4.81 4.22 13.51
N PHE A 42 -4.35 3.01 13.78
CA PHE A 42 -4.22 2.43 15.12
C PHE A 42 -3.02 1.49 15.15
N GLY A 43 -2.26 1.49 16.24
CA GLY A 43 -1.12 0.60 16.45
C GLY A 43 -1.00 0.15 17.90
N LYS A 44 -0.86 -1.17 18.12
CA LYS A 44 -0.49 -1.79 19.39
C LYS A 44 0.78 -2.60 19.15
N ASP A 45 1.89 -2.23 19.78
CA ASP A 45 3.20 -2.85 19.56
C ASP A 45 3.44 -3.14 18.05
N ALA A 46 3.11 -2.14 17.19
CA ALA A 46 3.00 -2.29 15.75
C ALA A 46 4.35 -2.57 15.06
N ASP A 47 5.43 -2.10 15.69
CA ASP A 47 6.83 -2.21 15.30
C ASP A 47 7.57 -3.36 16.00
N ALA A 48 6.90 -4.11 16.88
CA ALA A 48 7.52 -5.25 17.55
C ALA A 48 7.72 -6.42 16.58
N VAL A 49 8.96 -6.86 16.43
CA VAL A 49 9.35 -8.01 15.60
C VAL A 49 8.81 -9.31 16.19
N ARG A 50 8.09 -10.09 15.37
CA ARG A 50 7.45 -11.35 15.75
C ARG A 50 7.46 -12.36 14.63
N PRO A 51 7.46 -13.67 14.93
CA PRO A 51 7.18 -14.71 13.94
C PRO A 51 5.81 -14.46 13.29
N MET A 52 5.71 -14.72 11.99
CA MET A 52 4.53 -14.36 11.19
C MET A 52 3.74 -15.55 10.67
N ALA A 53 4.27 -16.77 10.83
CA ALA A 53 3.67 -17.99 10.30
C ALA A 53 3.27 -17.87 8.82
N SER A 54 2.22 -18.58 8.39
CA SER A 54 1.78 -18.59 6.97
C SER A 54 1.20 -17.27 6.44
N THR A 55 1.22 -16.16 7.22
CA THR A 55 0.98 -14.83 6.61
C THR A 55 2.11 -14.45 5.64
N THR A 56 3.29 -15.07 5.75
CA THR A 56 4.39 -15.06 4.78
C THR A 56 3.92 -15.30 3.34
N LYS A 57 2.92 -16.18 3.15
CA LYS A 57 2.46 -16.59 1.82
C LYS A 57 1.83 -15.47 0.99
N ILE A 58 1.51 -14.31 1.58
CA ILE A 58 1.13 -13.14 0.77
C ILE A 58 2.32 -12.63 -0.07
N MET A 59 3.53 -12.65 0.49
CA MET A 59 4.75 -12.31 -0.27
C MET A 59 5.06 -13.37 -1.32
N THR A 60 4.99 -14.63 -0.97
CA THR A 60 5.18 -15.75 -1.93
C THR A 60 4.17 -15.66 -3.07
N GLY A 61 2.90 -15.37 -2.74
CA GLY A 61 1.81 -15.26 -3.71
C GLY A 61 1.98 -14.09 -4.69
N ILE A 62 2.36 -12.91 -4.18
CA ILE A 62 2.52 -11.76 -5.08
C ILE A 62 3.74 -11.90 -5.99
N LEU A 63 4.86 -12.44 -5.49
CA LEU A 63 6.03 -12.73 -6.32
C LEU A 63 5.71 -13.78 -7.39
N ALA A 64 4.93 -14.80 -7.05
CA ALA A 64 4.48 -15.80 -8.02
C ALA A 64 3.60 -15.19 -9.11
N LEU A 65 2.69 -14.27 -8.77
CA LEU A 65 1.86 -13.57 -9.75
C LEU A 65 2.69 -12.64 -10.66
N GLU A 66 3.63 -11.91 -10.09
CA GLU A 66 4.54 -11.05 -10.86
C GLU A 66 5.39 -11.87 -11.83
N TYR A 67 5.87 -13.05 -11.43
CA TYR A 67 6.58 -13.98 -12.30
C TYR A 67 5.68 -14.55 -13.41
N LEU A 68 4.46 -14.98 -13.07
CA LEU A 68 3.50 -15.58 -14.00
C LEU A 68 3.01 -14.60 -15.08
N ARG A 69 3.10 -13.30 -14.88
CA ARG A 69 2.80 -12.30 -15.90
C ARG A 69 3.64 -12.53 -17.19
N GLU A 70 4.90 -12.91 -17.03
CA GLU A 70 5.82 -13.16 -18.15
C GLU A 70 5.90 -14.66 -18.49
N HIS A 71 5.48 -15.54 -17.57
CA HIS A 71 5.57 -17.00 -17.69
C HIS A 71 4.23 -17.70 -17.35
N PRO A 72 3.13 -17.40 -18.08
CA PRO A 72 1.76 -17.78 -17.65
C PRO A 72 1.52 -19.31 -17.58
N ASP A 73 2.26 -20.10 -18.37
CA ASP A 73 2.12 -21.55 -18.43
C ASP A 73 3.28 -22.29 -17.75
N GLN A 74 4.02 -21.61 -16.86
CA GLN A 74 5.14 -22.22 -16.16
C GLN A 74 4.69 -23.39 -15.30
N THR A 75 5.42 -24.50 -15.45
CA THR A 75 5.26 -25.72 -14.64
C THR A 75 6.48 -25.95 -13.78
N ILE A 76 6.30 -26.73 -12.72
CA ILE A 76 7.36 -27.18 -11.83
C ILE A 76 7.24 -28.68 -11.57
N GLU A 77 8.36 -29.39 -11.61
CA GLU A 77 8.50 -30.76 -11.13
C GLU A 77 8.77 -30.73 -9.62
N VAL A 78 7.98 -31.48 -8.86
CA VAL A 78 8.07 -31.52 -7.40
C VAL A 78 9.36 -32.17 -6.94
N SER A 79 10.16 -31.44 -6.17
CA SER A 79 11.41 -31.89 -5.56
C SER A 79 11.19 -32.75 -4.32
N ASP A 80 12.26 -33.38 -3.83
CA ASP A 80 12.24 -34.04 -2.52
C ASP A 80 11.97 -33.05 -1.39
N GLN A 81 12.50 -31.83 -1.48
CA GLN A 81 12.29 -30.79 -0.46
C GLN A 81 10.83 -30.36 -0.39
N ALA A 82 10.18 -30.12 -1.52
CA ALA A 82 8.76 -29.79 -1.57
C ALA A 82 7.89 -30.94 -1.07
N ALA A 83 8.11 -32.17 -1.56
CA ALA A 83 7.33 -33.36 -1.19
C ALA A 83 7.44 -33.73 0.31
N SER A 84 8.55 -33.37 0.97
CA SER A 84 8.78 -33.69 2.38
C SER A 84 8.26 -32.65 3.37
N GLN A 85 7.59 -31.59 2.88
CA GLN A 85 7.11 -30.52 3.75
C GLN A 85 6.08 -31.01 4.77
N PRO A 86 6.14 -30.50 6.02
CA PRO A 86 5.19 -30.90 7.06
C PRO A 86 3.78 -30.36 6.77
N LYS A 87 2.79 -30.95 7.44
CA LYS A 87 1.39 -30.46 7.39
C LYS A 87 1.31 -28.99 7.83
N VAL A 88 0.48 -28.16 7.19
CA VAL A 88 -0.54 -28.45 6.17
C VAL A 88 0.11 -28.57 4.79
N HIS A 89 -0.21 -29.60 4.03
CA HIS A 89 0.36 -29.85 2.71
C HIS A 89 -0.70 -30.42 1.73
N LEU A 90 -0.52 -30.19 0.44
CA LEU A 90 -1.31 -30.77 -0.64
C LEU A 90 -1.07 -32.30 -0.75
N GLY A 91 0.11 -32.75 -0.33
CA GLY A 91 0.57 -34.11 -0.41
C GLY A 91 1.09 -34.47 -1.80
N MET A 92 1.82 -33.54 -2.42
CA MET A 92 2.52 -33.76 -3.68
C MET A 92 3.60 -34.83 -3.52
N GLN A 93 3.84 -35.58 -4.61
CA GLN A 93 4.88 -36.62 -4.66
C GLN A 93 6.03 -36.14 -5.55
N LYS A 94 7.26 -36.54 -5.21
CA LYS A 94 8.44 -36.27 -6.02
C LYS A 94 8.21 -36.65 -7.47
N GLY A 95 8.57 -35.78 -8.40
CA GLY A 95 8.46 -36.00 -9.84
C GLY A 95 7.07 -35.71 -10.42
N GLU A 96 6.05 -35.42 -9.60
CA GLU A 96 4.79 -34.88 -10.11
C GLU A 96 5.03 -33.48 -10.69
N VAL A 97 4.30 -33.12 -11.72
CA VAL A 97 4.42 -31.82 -12.39
C VAL A 97 3.12 -31.04 -12.26
N PHE A 98 3.23 -29.79 -11.86
CA PHE A 98 2.10 -28.88 -11.69
C PHE A 98 2.34 -27.54 -12.38
N TYR A 99 1.25 -26.85 -12.76
CA TYR A 99 1.33 -25.45 -13.11
C TYR A 99 1.50 -24.59 -11.84
N ILE A 100 2.41 -23.63 -11.88
CA ILE A 100 2.65 -22.71 -10.73
C ILE A 100 1.35 -21.98 -10.36
N LYS A 101 0.53 -21.59 -11.35
CA LYS A 101 -0.76 -20.94 -11.09
C LYS A 101 -1.71 -21.79 -10.24
N ASP A 102 -1.73 -23.10 -10.42
CA ASP A 102 -2.59 -24.01 -9.66
C ASP A 102 -2.09 -24.16 -8.21
N LEU A 103 -0.77 -24.26 -8.05
CA LEU A 103 -0.13 -24.28 -6.73
C LEU A 103 -0.32 -22.96 -5.98
N LEU A 104 -0.46 -21.83 -6.68
CA LEU A 104 -0.76 -20.54 -6.08
C LEU A 104 -2.14 -20.55 -5.39
N TYR A 105 -3.16 -21.12 -6.02
CA TYR A 105 -4.46 -21.32 -5.34
C TYR A 105 -4.33 -22.24 -4.13
N SER A 106 -3.60 -23.33 -4.27
CA SER A 106 -3.33 -24.28 -3.19
C SER A 106 -2.69 -23.61 -1.96
N LEU A 107 -1.63 -22.82 -2.15
CA LEU A 107 -0.94 -22.15 -1.05
C LEU A 107 -1.74 -20.99 -0.44
N MET A 108 -2.58 -20.31 -1.22
CA MET A 108 -3.37 -19.18 -0.71
C MET A 108 -4.64 -19.62 -0.01
N LEU A 109 -5.39 -20.59 -0.56
CA LEU A 109 -6.67 -21.03 -0.02
C LEU A 109 -6.51 -21.98 1.17
N GLU A 110 -5.68 -23.02 1.02
CA GLU A 110 -5.47 -24.09 2.02
C GLU A 110 -4.19 -23.89 2.86
N SER A 111 -3.34 -22.94 2.43
CA SER A 111 -2.05 -22.69 3.10
C SER A 111 -1.04 -23.84 2.98
N HIS A 112 -1.07 -24.64 1.91
CA HIS A 112 -0.19 -25.79 1.74
C HIS A 112 1.29 -25.41 1.69
N ASN A 113 2.11 -26.07 2.50
CA ASN A 113 3.54 -25.76 2.66
C ASN A 113 4.38 -26.29 1.51
N ASP A 114 4.08 -27.48 1.02
CA ASP A 114 4.70 -28.10 -0.15
C ASP A 114 4.48 -27.26 -1.40
N SER A 115 3.27 -26.73 -1.63
CA SER A 115 2.97 -25.84 -2.74
C SER A 115 3.80 -24.56 -2.69
N ALA A 116 4.02 -24.00 -1.49
CA ALA A 116 4.83 -22.79 -1.35
C ALA A 116 6.32 -23.04 -1.67
N VAL A 117 6.85 -24.20 -1.25
CA VAL A 117 8.23 -24.59 -1.56
C VAL A 117 8.39 -24.86 -3.04
N ALA A 118 7.48 -25.63 -3.65
CA ALA A 118 7.52 -25.91 -5.09
C ALA A 118 7.45 -24.63 -5.93
N VAL A 119 6.58 -23.68 -5.56
CA VAL A 119 6.50 -22.37 -6.22
C VAL A 119 7.83 -21.62 -6.12
N ALA A 120 8.44 -21.58 -4.92
CA ALA A 120 9.72 -20.92 -4.70
C ALA A 120 10.85 -21.53 -5.57
N GLU A 121 10.94 -22.86 -5.58
CA GLU A 121 11.92 -23.57 -6.42
C GLU A 121 11.68 -23.35 -7.92
N GLY A 122 10.40 -23.31 -8.33
CA GLY A 122 10.04 -23.11 -9.76
C GLY A 122 10.32 -21.70 -10.27
N ILE A 123 10.36 -20.72 -9.40
CA ILE A 123 10.63 -19.32 -9.75
C ILE A 123 12.12 -19.01 -9.66
N ALA A 124 12.75 -19.31 -8.53
CA ALA A 124 14.12 -18.88 -8.22
C ALA A 124 15.14 -20.01 -8.24
N GLY A 125 14.72 -21.24 -8.47
CA GLY A 125 15.60 -22.43 -8.53
C GLY A 125 15.89 -23.05 -7.15
N SER A 126 15.75 -22.30 -6.06
CA SER A 126 15.84 -22.81 -4.68
C SER A 126 15.07 -21.95 -3.69
N VAL A 127 14.81 -22.50 -2.49
CA VAL A 127 14.18 -21.77 -1.38
C VAL A 127 15.04 -20.59 -0.94
N GLU A 128 16.35 -20.75 -0.90
CA GLU A 128 17.32 -19.73 -0.46
C GLU A 128 17.35 -18.55 -1.43
N GLU A 129 17.38 -18.81 -2.74
CA GLU A 129 17.33 -17.74 -3.75
C GLU A 129 15.97 -17.01 -3.72
N PHE A 130 14.88 -17.75 -3.57
CA PHE A 130 13.55 -17.14 -3.42
C PHE A 130 13.43 -16.28 -2.16
N ALA A 131 14.04 -16.70 -1.04
CA ALA A 131 14.08 -15.89 0.19
C ALA A 131 14.82 -14.56 -0.03
N LYS A 132 15.87 -14.54 -0.86
CA LYS A 132 16.54 -13.28 -1.25
C LYS A 132 15.61 -12.37 -2.05
N GLU A 133 14.82 -12.90 -2.97
CA GLU A 133 13.82 -12.14 -3.72
C GLU A 133 12.73 -11.59 -2.79
N MET A 134 12.25 -12.39 -1.83
CA MET A 134 11.28 -11.96 -0.81
C MET A 134 11.82 -10.78 0.01
N ASN A 135 13.06 -10.86 0.49
CA ASN A 135 13.71 -9.81 1.26
C ASN A 135 13.98 -8.55 0.41
N ALA A 136 14.38 -8.71 -0.84
CA ALA A 136 14.55 -7.60 -1.77
C ALA A 136 13.22 -6.88 -2.03
N LYS A 137 12.13 -7.62 -2.23
CA LYS A 137 10.79 -7.06 -2.40
C LYS A 137 10.31 -6.37 -1.12
N ALA A 138 10.54 -6.94 0.05
CA ALA A 138 10.20 -6.31 1.33
C ALA A 138 10.93 -4.96 1.49
N ALA A 139 12.21 -4.90 1.15
CA ALA A 139 12.98 -3.65 1.16
C ALA A 139 12.44 -2.62 0.13
N GLU A 140 12.06 -3.06 -1.07
CA GLU A 140 11.43 -2.23 -2.11
C GLU A 140 10.10 -1.62 -1.61
N ILE A 141 9.27 -2.41 -0.95
CA ILE A 141 7.99 -1.99 -0.35
C ILE A 141 8.24 -0.98 0.79
N GLY A 142 9.40 -1.04 1.44
CA GLY A 142 9.77 -0.18 2.57
C GLY A 142 9.53 -0.83 3.93
N CYS A 143 9.52 -2.16 3.99
CA CYS A 143 9.58 -2.90 5.24
C CYS A 143 10.97 -2.71 5.87
N LYS A 144 11.01 -2.50 7.19
CA LYS A 144 12.26 -2.18 7.91
C LYS A 144 12.72 -3.34 8.77
N ASP A 145 11.78 -4.09 9.32
CA ASP A 145 12.00 -5.10 10.34
C ASP A 145 11.35 -6.44 9.93
N THR A 146 11.53 -6.79 8.64
CA THR A 146 11.03 -8.03 8.05
C THR A 146 12.20 -8.85 7.53
N HIS A 147 12.28 -10.12 7.93
CA HIS A 147 13.26 -11.08 7.47
C HIS A 147 12.60 -12.39 7.04
N PHE A 148 12.68 -12.71 5.75
CA PHE A 148 12.16 -13.93 5.16
C PHE A 148 13.26 -14.97 5.01
N ILE A 149 13.00 -16.21 5.45
CA ILE A 149 13.88 -17.37 5.29
C ILE A 149 13.14 -18.49 4.54
N THR A 150 11.84 -18.67 4.82
CA THR A 150 11.01 -19.71 4.22
C THR A 150 9.86 -19.12 3.42
N PRO A 151 9.47 -19.74 2.27
CA PRO A 151 8.34 -19.26 1.45
C PRO A 151 6.98 -19.61 2.05
N ASN A 152 6.92 -20.55 2.99
CA ASN A 152 5.70 -21.06 3.60
C ASN A 152 5.39 -20.48 4.98
N GLY A 153 6.38 -19.84 5.64
CA GLY A 153 6.24 -19.22 6.95
C GLY A 153 6.42 -20.18 8.12
N LEU A 154 7.07 -21.31 7.91
CA LEU A 154 7.54 -22.14 9.02
C LEU A 154 8.68 -21.41 9.75
N ASP A 155 8.71 -21.62 11.07
CA ASP A 155 9.71 -21.02 11.93
C ASP A 155 11.12 -21.47 11.50
N ALA A 156 12.01 -20.49 11.33
CA ALA A 156 13.40 -20.70 10.91
C ALA A 156 14.29 -19.58 11.43
N GLU A 157 15.59 -19.87 11.51
CA GLU A 157 16.63 -18.92 11.88
C GLU A 157 17.85 -19.12 10.98
N ASP A 158 18.50 -18.04 10.59
CA ASP A 158 19.77 -18.01 9.85
C ASP A 158 20.75 -17.04 10.52
N GLU A 159 21.91 -16.80 9.90
CA GLU A 159 22.93 -15.89 10.42
C GLU A 159 22.45 -14.44 10.54
N SER A 160 21.40 -14.06 9.81
CA SER A 160 20.83 -12.71 9.79
C SER A 160 19.68 -12.53 10.80
N GLY A 161 19.14 -13.61 11.35
CA GLY A 161 18.10 -13.59 12.37
C GLY A 161 16.98 -14.61 12.18
N VAL A 162 15.85 -14.33 12.81
CA VAL A 162 14.66 -15.19 12.80
C VAL A 162 13.71 -14.81 11.67
N HIS A 163 13.03 -15.79 11.09
CA HIS A 163 11.93 -15.56 10.14
C HIS A 163 10.79 -14.79 10.80
N SER A 164 10.73 -13.47 10.55
CA SER A 164 9.90 -12.56 11.33
C SER A 164 9.50 -11.30 10.56
N THR A 165 8.52 -10.60 11.10
CA THR A 165 8.05 -9.30 10.61
C THR A 165 7.47 -8.47 11.76
N THR A 166 7.03 -7.25 11.45
CA THR A 166 6.19 -6.44 12.34
C THR A 166 4.75 -6.37 11.81
N ALA A 167 3.79 -6.01 12.66
CA ALA A 167 2.41 -5.82 12.20
C ALA A 167 2.31 -4.70 11.16
N GLU A 168 3.11 -3.64 11.32
CA GLU A 168 3.19 -2.54 10.36
C GLU A 168 3.74 -2.98 9.00
N ASP A 169 4.84 -3.72 8.97
CA ASP A 169 5.43 -4.19 7.72
C ASP A 169 4.53 -5.21 7.01
N LEU A 170 3.88 -6.11 7.78
CA LEU A 170 2.90 -7.04 7.22
C LEU A 170 1.72 -6.32 6.58
N ALA A 171 1.25 -5.20 7.17
CA ALA A 171 0.22 -4.35 6.58
C ALA A 171 0.71 -3.65 5.30
N LYS A 172 1.97 -3.19 5.24
CA LYS A 172 2.59 -2.62 4.01
C LYS A 172 2.68 -3.64 2.88
N ILE A 173 3.04 -4.90 3.20
CA ILE A 173 3.07 -5.98 2.21
C ILE A 173 1.66 -6.21 1.64
N MET A 174 0.63 -6.28 2.50
CA MET A 174 -0.76 -6.39 2.04
C MET A 174 -1.19 -5.18 1.22
N GLN A 175 -0.80 -3.96 1.61
CA GLN A 175 -1.05 -2.75 0.83
C GLN A 175 -0.44 -2.84 -0.57
N TYR A 176 0.80 -3.30 -0.67
CA TYR A 176 1.44 -3.52 -1.96
C TYR A 176 0.64 -4.50 -2.82
N CYS A 177 0.25 -5.64 -2.26
CA CYS A 177 -0.50 -6.68 -2.98
C CYS A 177 -1.85 -6.19 -3.54
N ILE A 178 -2.58 -5.33 -2.81
CA ILE A 178 -3.96 -4.94 -3.18
C ILE A 178 -4.08 -3.56 -3.81
N MET A 179 -3.06 -2.69 -3.69
CA MET A 179 -3.13 -1.31 -4.17
C MET A 179 -2.06 -0.96 -5.21
N THR A 180 -0.84 -1.45 -5.04
CA THR A 180 0.34 -0.91 -5.75
C THR A 180 0.89 -1.83 -6.82
N SER A 181 0.89 -3.16 -6.58
CA SER A 181 1.37 -4.14 -7.56
C SER A 181 0.60 -4.08 -8.87
N GLY A 182 1.28 -4.31 -9.98
CA GLY A 182 0.64 -4.52 -11.28
C GLY A 182 -0.29 -5.73 -11.32
N GLU A 183 -0.07 -6.70 -10.42
CA GLU A 183 -0.84 -7.95 -10.31
C GLU A 183 -1.91 -7.91 -9.20
N LYS A 184 -2.29 -6.73 -8.71
CA LYS A 184 -3.26 -6.56 -7.62
C LYS A 184 -4.63 -7.20 -7.91
N GLU A 185 -5.12 -7.12 -9.15
CA GLU A 185 -6.41 -7.72 -9.51
C GLU A 185 -6.32 -9.26 -9.49
N ALA A 186 -5.24 -9.84 -10.02
CA ALA A 186 -4.99 -11.26 -9.96
C ALA A 186 -4.81 -11.75 -8.50
N PHE A 187 -4.13 -10.96 -7.66
CA PHE A 187 -4.01 -11.27 -6.23
C PHE A 187 -5.36 -11.29 -5.53
N LEU A 188 -6.21 -10.30 -5.80
CA LEU A 188 -7.57 -10.24 -5.25
C LEU A 188 -8.44 -11.38 -5.78
N GLU A 189 -8.33 -11.76 -7.04
CA GLU A 189 -9.04 -12.90 -7.63
C GLU A 189 -8.69 -14.19 -6.87
N VAL A 190 -7.40 -14.52 -6.77
CA VAL A 190 -6.93 -15.73 -6.08
C VAL A 190 -7.40 -15.74 -4.62
N THR A 191 -7.18 -14.68 -3.87
CA THR A 191 -7.47 -14.64 -2.42
C THR A 191 -8.95 -14.59 -2.08
N ARG A 192 -9.82 -14.23 -3.04
CA ARG A 192 -11.30 -14.21 -2.90
C ARG A 192 -11.97 -15.46 -3.43
N THR A 193 -11.27 -16.28 -4.20
CA THR A 193 -11.81 -17.54 -4.73
C THR A 193 -12.21 -18.44 -3.58
N LYS A 194 -13.46 -18.90 -3.60
CA LYS A 194 -14.03 -19.77 -2.53
C LYS A 194 -13.54 -21.19 -2.63
N GLU A 195 -13.54 -21.73 -3.85
CA GLU A 195 -13.16 -23.10 -4.18
C GLU A 195 -12.40 -23.12 -5.48
N TYR A 196 -11.38 -23.94 -5.56
CA TYR A 196 -10.59 -24.14 -6.78
C TYR A 196 -10.24 -25.61 -6.94
N GLN A 197 -10.41 -26.14 -8.15
CA GLN A 197 -10.11 -27.54 -8.48
C GLN A 197 -9.10 -27.59 -9.63
N PHE A 198 -8.09 -28.43 -9.50
CA PHE A 198 -7.05 -28.62 -10.51
C PHE A 198 -6.50 -30.04 -10.52
N GLN A 199 -5.66 -30.35 -11.50
CA GLN A 199 -5.02 -31.63 -11.67
C GLN A 199 -3.50 -31.44 -11.83
N ASP A 200 -2.72 -32.50 -11.54
CA ASP A 200 -1.37 -32.61 -12.03
C ASP A 200 -1.37 -32.59 -13.58
N THR A 201 -0.25 -32.25 -14.20
CA THR A 201 -0.18 -32.12 -15.67
C THR A 201 -0.46 -33.43 -16.40
N ASP A 202 -0.18 -34.57 -15.78
CA ASP A 202 -0.48 -35.91 -16.29
C ASP A 202 -1.95 -36.32 -16.12
N ARG A 203 -2.74 -35.49 -15.39
CA ARG A 203 -4.17 -35.75 -15.07
C ARG A 203 -4.42 -37.04 -14.29
N LYS A 204 -3.45 -37.48 -13.50
CA LYS A 204 -3.55 -38.68 -12.67
C LYS A 204 -4.25 -38.42 -11.34
N ARG A 205 -4.11 -37.21 -10.81
CA ARG A 205 -4.67 -36.82 -9.52
C ARG A 205 -5.44 -35.51 -9.66
N THR A 206 -6.56 -35.43 -8.96
CA THR A 206 -7.39 -34.22 -8.87
C THR A 206 -7.33 -33.67 -7.44
N PHE A 207 -7.18 -32.38 -7.31
CA PHE A 207 -7.09 -31.67 -6.05
C PHE A 207 -8.19 -30.64 -5.95
N SER A 208 -8.73 -30.43 -4.74
CA SER A 208 -9.74 -29.42 -4.46
C SER A 208 -9.28 -28.60 -3.26
N CYS A 209 -9.32 -27.28 -3.41
CA CYS A 209 -8.93 -26.33 -2.38
C CYS A 209 -10.11 -25.45 -2.00
N HIS A 210 -10.27 -25.17 -0.69
CA HIS A 210 -11.32 -24.33 -0.12
C HIS A 210 -10.67 -23.15 0.61
N ASN A 211 -11.29 -21.99 0.51
CA ASN A 211 -10.76 -20.81 1.17
C ASN A 211 -11.09 -20.79 2.66
N HIS A 212 -10.06 -20.82 3.50
CA HIS A 212 -10.19 -20.78 4.96
C HIS A 212 -10.24 -19.36 5.56
N ASN A 213 -10.31 -18.32 4.73
CA ASN A 213 -10.43 -16.95 5.20
C ASN A 213 -11.88 -16.61 5.56
N ALA A 214 -12.31 -16.96 6.77
CA ALA A 214 -13.65 -16.67 7.24
C ALA A 214 -14.03 -15.17 7.23
N PHE A 215 -13.07 -14.28 7.16
CA PHE A 215 -13.31 -12.83 7.09
C PHE A 215 -14.11 -12.43 5.84
N LEU A 216 -13.94 -13.15 4.74
CA LEU A 216 -14.64 -12.86 3.48
C LEU A 216 -16.16 -12.94 3.60
N ASP A 217 -16.66 -13.80 4.47
CA ASP A 217 -18.10 -13.95 4.75
C ASP A 217 -18.53 -13.25 6.06
N MET A 218 -17.58 -12.68 6.83
CA MET A 218 -17.84 -12.10 8.14
C MET A 218 -18.23 -10.61 8.09
N MET A 219 -17.68 -9.87 7.15
CA MET A 219 -17.93 -8.45 7.01
C MET A 219 -18.18 -8.07 5.55
N ASP A 220 -19.22 -7.30 5.31
CA ASP A 220 -19.48 -6.75 3.99
C ASP A 220 -18.33 -5.82 3.56
N GLY A 221 -17.86 -6.02 2.31
CA GLY A 221 -16.70 -5.32 1.77
C GLY A 221 -15.35 -5.99 2.05
N ALA A 222 -15.31 -7.16 2.72
CA ALA A 222 -14.06 -7.93 2.87
C ALA A 222 -13.43 -8.25 1.50
N LEU A 223 -12.15 -7.91 1.32
CA LEU A 223 -11.46 -8.00 0.03
C LEU A 223 -10.50 -9.18 -0.05
N SER A 224 -9.69 -9.39 0.97
CA SER A 224 -8.58 -10.32 0.93
C SER A 224 -8.12 -10.64 2.35
N GLY A 225 -7.29 -11.66 2.49
CA GLY A 225 -6.60 -11.94 3.75
C GLY A 225 -5.89 -13.28 3.74
N LYS A 226 -4.99 -13.45 4.71
CA LYS A 226 -4.25 -14.68 4.95
C LYS A 226 -4.11 -14.94 6.43
N THR A 227 -4.43 -16.16 6.83
CA THR A 227 -4.22 -16.67 8.19
C THR A 227 -2.85 -17.33 8.32
N GLY A 228 -2.30 -17.32 9.52
CA GLY A 228 -1.10 -18.07 9.89
C GLY A 228 -1.20 -18.65 11.28
N PHE A 229 -0.50 -19.76 11.50
CA PHE A 229 -0.31 -20.35 12.82
C PHE A 229 0.95 -21.22 12.82
N THR A 230 1.83 -20.99 13.79
CA THR A 230 2.83 -21.94 14.28
C THR A 230 2.78 -21.95 15.82
N ALA A 231 3.41 -22.91 16.45
CA ALA A 231 3.48 -22.94 17.92
C ALA A 231 4.17 -21.70 18.50
N GLU A 232 5.18 -21.18 17.80
CA GLU A 232 5.92 -20.01 18.20
C GLU A 232 5.17 -18.70 17.90
N ALA A 233 4.65 -18.55 16.67
CA ALA A 233 3.96 -17.34 16.25
C ALA A 233 2.61 -17.12 16.94
N GLY A 234 1.92 -18.20 17.33
CA GLY A 234 0.50 -18.13 17.67
C GLY A 234 -0.35 -17.86 16.43
N TYR A 235 -1.61 -17.46 16.61
CA TYR A 235 -2.46 -17.09 15.50
C TYR A 235 -2.07 -15.71 14.94
N CYS A 236 -1.80 -15.66 13.63
CA CYS A 236 -1.54 -14.45 12.87
C CYS A 236 -2.61 -14.27 11.81
N TYR A 237 -2.86 -13.02 11.45
CA TYR A 237 -3.79 -12.66 10.39
C TYR A 237 -3.42 -11.34 9.74
N VAL A 238 -3.57 -11.24 8.43
CA VAL A 238 -3.61 -9.99 7.71
C VAL A 238 -4.81 -10.00 6.77
N GLY A 239 -5.56 -8.92 6.72
CA GLY A 239 -6.74 -8.83 5.85
C GLY A 239 -7.09 -7.40 5.50
N SER A 240 -7.89 -7.25 4.46
CA SER A 240 -8.33 -5.95 3.95
C SER A 240 -9.83 -5.91 3.71
N LEU A 241 -10.41 -4.73 3.89
CA LEU A 241 -11.82 -4.43 3.68
C LEU A 241 -11.96 -3.13 2.89
N ARG A 242 -12.86 -3.11 1.90
CA ARG A 242 -13.26 -1.89 1.20
C ARG A 242 -14.75 -1.65 1.38
N ARG A 243 -15.09 -0.49 1.95
CA ARG A 243 -16.48 -0.04 2.13
C ARG A 243 -16.56 1.47 2.06
N ASP A 244 -17.57 1.99 1.38
CA ASP A 244 -17.83 3.43 1.23
C ASP A 244 -16.59 4.20 0.74
N GLU A 245 -15.95 3.70 -0.31
CA GLU A 245 -14.71 4.20 -0.93
C GLU A 245 -13.46 4.16 -0.03
N ARG A 246 -13.55 3.65 1.21
CA ARG A 246 -12.43 3.51 2.16
C ARG A 246 -11.89 2.08 2.12
N THR A 247 -10.57 1.96 2.07
CA THR A 247 -9.91 0.65 2.11
C THR A 247 -9.02 0.58 3.35
N PHE A 248 -9.33 -0.37 4.25
CA PHE A 248 -8.58 -0.61 5.48
C PHE A 248 -7.83 -1.93 5.42
N ILE A 249 -6.67 -1.98 6.05
CA ILE A 249 -5.87 -3.17 6.26
C ILE A 249 -5.70 -3.39 7.76
N VAL A 250 -5.93 -4.62 8.22
CA VAL A 250 -5.60 -5.07 9.58
C VAL A 250 -4.50 -6.10 9.50
N ALA A 251 -3.47 -5.97 10.33
CA ALA A 251 -2.47 -6.99 10.57
C ALA A 251 -2.38 -7.31 12.05
N LEU A 252 -2.42 -8.60 12.40
CA LEU A 252 -2.43 -9.12 13.76
C LEU A 252 -1.34 -10.19 13.90
N LEU A 253 -0.47 -10.05 14.87
CA LEU A 253 0.55 -11.03 15.21
C LEU A 253 0.37 -11.52 16.65
N ALA A 254 0.62 -12.80 16.88
CA ALA A 254 0.49 -13.45 18.19
C ALA A 254 -0.88 -13.21 18.83
N CYS A 255 -1.96 -13.50 18.06
CA CYS A 255 -3.35 -13.29 18.47
C CYS A 255 -3.96 -14.55 19.08
N GLY A 256 -3.36 -15.06 20.15
CA GLY A 256 -3.77 -16.28 20.85
C GLY A 256 -3.08 -17.54 20.35
N TRP A 257 -3.25 -18.62 21.11
CA TRP A 257 -2.72 -19.96 20.84
C TRP A 257 -3.87 -21.00 20.79
N PRO A 258 -3.60 -22.31 20.70
CA PRO A 258 -4.66 -23.33 20.66
C PRO A 258 -5.74 -23.08 21.71
N ASP A 259 -6.99 -23.36 21.34
CA ASP A 259 -8.27 -23.06 22.01
C ASP A 259 -8.78 -21.62 21.80
N ASN A 260 -7.95 -20.69 21.26
CA ASN A 260 -8.31 -19.29 21.03
C ASN A 260 -8.36 -18.91 19.54
N LYS A 261 -8.66 -19.86 18.66
CA LYS A 261 -8.69 -19.69 17.19
C LYS A 261 -9.58 -18.54 16.71
N GLY A 262 -10.60 -18.16 17.50
CA GLY A 262 -11.55 -17.09 17.18
C GLY A 262 -11.06 -15.67 17.49
N TYR A 263 -9.97 -15.50 18.24
CA TYR A 263 -9.52 -14.18 18.70
C TYR A 263 -9.15 -13.24 17.54
N LYS A 264 -8.44 -13.75 16.53
CA LYS A 264 -8.09 -12.95 15.34
C LYS A 264 -9.33 -12.38 14.63
N TRP A 265 -10.44 -13.11 14.61
CA TRP A 265 -11.68 -12.62 13.98
C TRP A 265 -12.36 -11.53 14.81
N LYS A 266 -12.30 -11.63 16.14
CA LYS A 266 -12.82 -10.59 17.05
C LYS A 266 -12.02 -9.31 16.92
N ASP A 267 -10.69 -9.41 16.95
CA ASP A 267 -9.80 -8.25 16.82
C ASP A 267 -9.91 -7.61 15.44
N THR A 268 -9.96 -8.44 14.36
CA THR A 268 -10.15 -7.93 13.00
C THR A 268 -11.45 -7.14 12.88
N ARG A 269 -12.59 -7.68 13.36
CA ARG A 269 -13.87 -6.98 13.34
C ARG A 269 -13.78 -5.67 14.11
N LYS A 270 -13.26 -5.69 15.33
CA LYS A 270 -13.16 -4.53 16.21
C LYS A 270 -12.36 -3.39 15.57
N LEU A 271 -11.22 -3.71 14.95
CA LEU A 271 -10.37 -2.74 14.26
C LEU A 271 -11.00 -2.20 12.97
N MET A 272 -11.65 -3.07 12.18
CA MET A 272 -12.35 -2.64 10.96
C MET A 272 -13.55 -1.75 11.28
N GLU A 273 -14.35 -2.09 12.28
CA GLU A 273 -15.49 -1.28 12.75
C GLU A 273 -14.98 0.08 13.27
N TYR A 274 -13.91 0.11 14.07
CA TYR A 274 -13.29 1.35 14.51
C TYR A 274 -12.87 2.24 13.32
N GLY A 275 -12.25 1.68 12.29
CA GLY A 275 -11.90 2.44 11.08
C GLY A 275 -13.13 3.01 10.37
N LEU A 276 -14.18 2.20 10.21
CA LEU A 276 -15.41 2.59 9.53
C LEU A 276 -16.20 3.65 10.30
N GLU A 277 -16.22 3.60 11.64
CA GLU A 277 -16.98 4.51 12.49
C GLU A 277 -16.29 5.87 12.62
N HIS A 278 -14.96 5.89 12.73
CA HIS A 278 -14.25 7.11 13.12
C HIS A 278 -13.56 7.84 11.96
N TYR A 279 -13.25 7.17 10.84
CA TYR A 279 -12.48 7.78 9.76
C TYR A 279 -13.33 8.02 8.52
N GLN A 280 -13.26 9.22 7.95
CA GLN A 280 -13.99 9.63 6.74
C GLN A 280 -13.08 10.45 5.83
N TYR A 281 -13.28 10.35 4.52
CA TYR A 281 -12.61 11.24 3.58
C TYR A 281 -13.13 12.67 3.70
N ARG A 282 -12.22 13.61 3.86
CA ARG A 282 -12.50 15.06 3.88
C ARG A 282 -11.75 15.75 2.75
N ASP A 283 -12.47 16.59 2.01
CA ASP A 283 -11.88 17.43 0.98
C ASP A 283 -11.05 18.55 1.65
N ILE A 284 -9.74 18.52 1.41
CA ILE A 284 -8.79 19.46 2.00
C ILE A 284 -8.74 20.82 1.30
N ASP A 285 -9.25 20.91 0.06
CA ASP A 285 -9.20 22.12 -0.74
C ASP A 285 -10.44 22.99 -0.63
N LYS A 286 -11.54 22.46 -0.16
CA LYS A 286 -12.85 23.10 -0.18
C LYS A 286 -12.89 24.50 0.44
N LYS A 287 -11.88 24.87 1.25
CA LYS A 287 -11.73 26.19 1.91
C LYS A 287 -10.43 26.91 1.52
N MET A 288 -9.61 26.36 0.62
CA MET A 288 -8.31 26.92 0.30
C MET A 288 -8.47 28.03 -0.74
N GLN A 289 -8.09 29.27 -0.35
CA GLN A 289 -7.96 30.38 -1.29
C GLN A 289 -6.47 30.54 -1.64
N ILE A 290 -6.14 30.33 -2.92
CA ILE A 290 -4.79 30.52 -3.43
C ILE A 290 -4.70 31.97 -3.92
N PRO A 291 -3.80 32.79 -3.37
CA PRO A 291 -3.65 34.17 -3.79
C PRO A 291 -2.99 34.24 -5.19
N GLU A 292 -3.37 35.26 -5.95
CA GLU A 292 -2.66 35.60 -7.18
C GLU A 292 -1.24 36.11 -6.86
N ILE A 293 -0.30 35.86 -7.77
CA ILE A 293 1.04 36.44 -7.72
C ILE A 293 1.10 37.72 -8.54
N LYS A 294 2.02 38.62 -8.19
CA LYS A 294 2.31 39.85 -8.92
C LYS A 294 3.54 39.66 -9.79
N VAL A 295 3.40 39.90 -11.10
CA VAL A 295 4.48 39.77 -12.07
C VAL A 295 4.84 41.15 -12.61
N ALA A 296 6.02 41.66 -12.25
CA ALA A 296 6.53 42.95 -12.69
C ALA A 296 7.14 42.89 -14.11
N GLY A 297 7.06 43.95 -14.84
CA GLY A 297 7.63 44.08 -16.18
C GLY A 297 6.95 43.22 -17.24
N GLY A 298 5.70 42.78 -16.96
CA GLY A 298 4.90 42.01 -17.90
C GLY A 298 4.14 42.86 -18.89
N VAL A 299 3.67 42.25 -19.97
CA VAL A 299 2.80 42.89 -20.98
C VAL A 299 1.38 42.35 -20.89
N ASP A 300 0.40 43.28 -20.96
CA ASP A 300 -1.02 42.99 -21.14
C ASP A 300 -1.61 44.01 -22.11
N ASP A 301 -2.05 43.53 -23.27
CA ASP A 301 -2.59 44.40 -24.32
C ASP A 301 -3.91 45.09 -23.93
N LYS A 302 -4.61 44.57 -22.93
CA LYS A 302 -5.82 45.18 -22.36
C LYS A 302 -5.52 46.24 -21.33
N LYS A 303 -4.30 46.20 -20.75
CA LYS A 303 -3.85 47.12 -19.69
C LYS A 303 -2.39 47.53 -19.92
N PRO A 304 -2.11 48.24 -21.05
CA PRO A 304 -0.74 48.50 -21.50
C PRO A 304 0.10 49.36 -20.54
N TYR A 305 -0.55 50.13 -19.68
CA TYR A 305 0.14 51.01 -18.71
C TYR A 305 0.37 50.33 -17.35
N GLN A 306 -0.20 49.12 -17.14
CA GLN A 306 -0.01 48.40 -15.89
C GLN A 306 1.36 47.72 -15.87
N TYR A 307 2.25 48.12 -14.96
CA TYR A 307 3.60 47.55 -14.85
C TYR A 307 3.63 46.20 -14.13
N CYS A 308 2.69 45.96 -13.23
CA CYS A 308 2.61 44.76 -12.40
C CYS A 308 1.29 44.04 -12.66
N LEU A 309 1.34 42.83 -13.18
CA LEU A 309 0.17 42.03 -13.54
C LEU A 309 -0.16 41.03 -12.44
N ASN A 310 -1.44 40.83 -12.15
CA ASN A 310 -1.90 39.74 -11.32
C ASN A 310 -2.07 38.46 -12.17
N VAL A 311 -1.47 37.38 -11.70
CA VAL A 311 -1.48 36.07 -12.37
C VAL A 311 -2.07 35.04 -11.45
N PRO A 312 -3.15 34.35 -11.86
CA PRO A 312 -3.76 33.28 -11.07
C PRO A 312 -2.82 32.09 -10.95
N VAL A 313 -2.96 31.41 -9.82
CA VAL A 313 -2.16 30.26 -9.41
C VAL A 313 -3.08 29.05 -9.24
N LYS A 314 -2.63 27.89 -9.69
CA LYS A 314 -3.33 26.63 -9.49
C LYS A 314 -2.46 25.64 -8.72
N ILE A 315 -3.13 24.70 -8.06
CA ILE A 315 -2.49 23.51 -7.49
C ILE A 315 -2.32 22.50 -8.62
N GLU A 316 -1.10 22.01 -8.81
CA GLU A 316 -0.82 20.91 -9.73
C GLU A 316 -0.90 19.59 -8.98
N ARG A 317 -1.82 18.73 -9.38
CA ARG A 317 -2.00 17.39 -8.84
C ARG A 317 -1.82 16.33 -9.90
N PRO A 318 -1.32 15.14 -9.52
CA PRO A 318 -1.42 13.96 -10.38
C PRO A 318 -2.89 13.72 -10.78
N ALA A 319 -3.14 13.31 -12.03
CA ALA A 319 -4.49 13.16 -12.57
C ALA A 319 -5.36 12.16 -11.79
N GLU A 320 -4.74 11.21 -11.09
CA GLU A 320 -5.40 10.17 -10.30
C GLU A 320 -5.57 10.54 -8.81
N GLU A 321 -4.96 11.65 -8.38
CA GLU A 321 -4.99 12.04 -6.97
C GLU A 321 -6.13 13.02 -6.69
N ASN A 322 -7.04 12.63 -5.81
CA ASN A 322 -8.13 13.49 -5.37
C ASN A 322 -7.71 14.38 -4.19
N SER A 323 -8.49 15.43 -3.91
CA SER A 323 -8.24 16.38 -2.82
C SER A 323 -8.68 15.85 -1.45
N LYS A 324 -8.93 14.54 -1.33
CA LYS A 324 -9.49 13.97 -0.11
C LYS A 324 -8.41 13.28 0.72
N ILE A 325 -8.41 13.53 2.01
CA ILE A 325 -7.58 12.83 3.00
C ILE A 325 -8.51 12.12 3.99
N LEU A 326 -8.16 10.86 4.32
CA LEU A 326 -8.88 10.12 5.34
C LEU A 326 -8.55 10.70 6.72
N MET A 327 -9.56 11.15 7.44
CA MET A 327 -9.43 11.84 8.72
C MET A 327 -10.53 11.42 9.69
N ARG A 328 -10.24 11.53 10.99
CA ARG A 328 -11.25 11.42 12.05
C ARG A 328 -11.54 12.77 12.72
N ASP A 329 -12.60 12.82 13.51
CA ASP A 329 -12.88 13.97 14.33
C ASP A 329 -11.79 14.17 15.39
N GLY A 330 -11.40 15.43 15.60
CA GLY A 330 -10.35 15.82 16.53
C GLY A 330 -8.95 15.88 15.95
N GLU A 331 -8.71 15.37 14.72
CA GLU A 331 -7.45 15.62 14.00
C GLU A 331 -7.42 17.03 13.42
N GLU A 332 -6.26 17.70 13.54
CA GLU A 332 -6.08 19.06 13.05
C GLU A 332 -5.33 19.07 11.70
N LEU A 333 -6.04 19.50 10.65
CA LEU A 333 -5.43 19.70 9.32
C LEU A 333 -4.92 21.15 9.22
N ARG A 334 -3.63 21.32 8.96
CA ARG A 334 -2.99 22.61 8.68
C ARG A 334 -2.39 22.61 7.28
N ALA A 335 -2.55 23.74 6.57
CA ALA A 335 -1.92 23.96 5.28
C ALA A 335 -0.81 25.01 5.42
N LYS A 336 0.37 24.71 4.89
CA LYS A 336 1.49 25.65 4.75
C LYS A 336 1.69 25.96 3.29
N MET A 337 1.58 27.23 2.92
CA MET A 337 1.82 27.70 1.55
C MET A 337 3.13 28.46 1.49
N GLU A 338 4.04 28.00 0.65
CA GLU A 338 5.28 28.69 0.31
C GLU A 338 5.15 29.23 -1.10
N LEU A 339 4.77 30.51 -1.22
CA LEU A 339 4.52 31.19 -2.48
C LEU A 339 5.19 32.56 -2.47
N ALA A 340 6.12 32.79 -3.41
CA ALA A 340 6.70 34.11 -3.62
C ALA A 340 5.64 35.03 -4.26
N LYS A 341 5.29 36.12 -3.55
CA LYS A 341 4.24 37.05 -4.00
C LYS A 341 4.62 37.87 -5.22
N TYR A 342 5.92 38.06 -5.49
CA TYR A 342 6.44 38.92 -6.56
C TYR A 342 7.38 38.12 -7.47
N TRP A 343 7.14 38.27 -8.77
CA TRP A 343 7.93 37.66 -9.84
C TRP A 343 8.28 38.68 -10.90
N ASN A 344 9.28 38.42 -11.74
CA ASN A 344 9.62 39.24 -12.88
C ASN A 344 9.27 38.49 -14.18
N ALA A 345 8.77 39.24 -15.17
CA ALA A 345 8.57 38.70 -16.51
C ALA A 345 9.92 38.45 -17.22
N PRO A 346 10.05 37.45 -18.10
CA PRO A 346 8.97 36.59 -18.57
C PRO A 346 8.68 35.48 -17.61
N LEU A 347 7.42 35.00 -17.61
CA LEU A 347 6.97 33.83 -16.85
C LEU A 347 6.25 32.88 -17.82
N LYS A 348 6.68 31.62 -17.92
CA LYS A 348 6.02 30.61 -18.79
C LYS A 348 4.78 30.07 -18.10
N LYS A 349 3.74 29.72 -18.88
CA LYS A 349 2.57 29.05 -18.34
C LYS A 349 2.95 27.70 -17.74
N GLY A 350 2.46 27.40 -16.52
CA GLY A 350 2.72 26.14 -15.83
C GLY A 350 4.07 26.07 -15.13
N GLU A 351 4.76 27.20 -14.96
CA GLU A 351 6.02 27.27 -14.23
C GLU A 351 5.75 27.10 -12.72
N LYS A 352 6.62 26.35 -12.04
CA LYS A 352 6.55 26.16 -10.58
C LYS A 352 6.88 27.49 -9.89
N ILE A 353 5.95 27.98 -9.09
CA ILE A 353 6.05 29.25 -8.38
C ILE A 353 5.95 29.12 -6.87
N GLY A 354 5.68 27.93 -6.37
CA GLY A 354 5.58 27.67 -4.93
C GLY A 354 5.24 26.21 -4.62
N MET A 355 4.99 25.98 -3.34
CA MET A 355 4.61 24.70 -2.77
C MET A 355 3.46 24.88 -1.80
N LEU A 356 2.52 23.93 -1.80
CA LEU A 356 1.46 23.80 -0.82
C LEU A 356 1.62 22.47 -0.10
N THR A 357 1.83 22.52 1.21
CA THR A 357 2.04 21.32 2.04
C THR A 357 0.93 21.23 3.08
N TYR A 358 0.29 20.07 3.17
CA TYR A 358 -0.70 19.76 4.20
C TYR A 358 -0.08 18.94 5.32
N TYR A 359 -0.40 19.32 6.54
CA TYR A 359 0.01 18.64 7.77
C TYR A 359 -1.23 18.20 8.54
N LEU A 360 -1.27 16.95 8.96
CA LEU A 360 -2.29 16.40 9.85
C LEU A 360 -1.65 16.13 11.19
N ASP A 361 -2.13 16.78 12.25
CA ASP A 361 -1.53 16.74 13.60
C ASP A 361 0.00 17.01 13.61
N GLY A 362 0.47 17.87 12.69
CA GLY A 362 1.87 18.23 12.55
C GLY A 362 2.69 17.34 11.58
N TYR A 363 2.12 16.26 11.09
CA TYR A 363 2.77 15.36 10.13
C TYR A 363 2.38 15.69 8.69
N LYS A 364 3.36 15.70 7.78
CA LYS A 364 3.13 15.97 6.36
C LYS A 364 2.34 14.83 5.73
N VAL A 365 1.15 15.15 5.20
CA VAL A 365 0.25 14.17 4.57
C VAL A 365 0.09 14.36 3.06
N ALA A 366 0.31 15.58 2.55
CA ALA A 366 0.32 15.85 1.12
C ALA A 366 1.20 17.04 0.78
N GLU A 367 1.71 17.10 -0.46
CA GLU A 367 2.50 18.21 -0.97
C GLU A 367 2.27 18.38 -2.46
N TYR A 368 1.95 19.61 -2.87
CA TYR A 368 1.60 19.94 -4.25
C TYR A 368 2.41 21.12 -4.74
N GLU A 369 2.81 21.10 -6.01
CA GLU A 369 3.36 22.26 -6.67
C GLU A 369 2.28 23.30 -6.96
N LEU A 370 2.63 24.57 -6.71
CA LEU A 370 1.84 25.71 -7.15
C LEU A 370 2.40 26.20 -8.49
N LYS A 371 1.54 26.28 -9.51
CA LYS A 371 1.92 26.71 -10.87
C LYS A 371 1.08 27.89 -11.32
N ASN A 372 1.69 28.77 -12.10
CA ASN A 372 0.97 29.88 -12.71
C ASN A 372 0.07 29.40 -13.87
N GLU A 373 -1.13 29.98 -14.00
CA GLU A 373 -2.07 29.57 -15.04
C GLU A 373 -1.86 30.27 -16.37
N LYS A 374 -1.15 31.41 -16.39
CA LYS A 374 -0.94 32.25 -17.58
C LYS A 374 0.53 32.54 -17.81
N ALA A 375 0.95 32.48 -19.07
CA ALA A 375 2.25 33.04 -19.46
C ALA A 375 2.20 34.56 -19.37
N VAL A 376 3.32 35.17 -19.01
CA VAL A 376 3.53 36.63 -19.01
C VAL A 376 4.79 36.93 -19.81
N ALA A 377 4.62 37.56 -20.95
CA ALA A 377 5.75 38.01 -21.75
C ALA A 377 6.40 39.25 -21.13
N LYS A 378 7.71 39.41 -21.35
CA LYS A 378 8.46 40.56 -20.85
C LYS A 378 8.13 41.80 -21.68
N ARG A 379 7.97 42.92 -21.01
CA ARG A 379 7.89 44.26 -21.64
C ARG A 379 9.26 44.61 -22.16
N ASP A 380 9.40 44.62 -23.48
CA ASP A 380 10.63 45.04 -24.17
C ASP A 380 10.48 46.40 -24.85
N PHE A 381 11.57 46.88 -25.44
CA PHE A 381 11.63 48.19 -26.09
C PHE A 381 10.68 48.24 -27.31
N SER A 382 10.62 47.18 -28.09
CA SER A 382 9.77 47.11 -29.29
C SER A 382 8.27 47.22 -28.94
N TRP A 383 7.85 46.49 -27.87
CA TRP A 383 6.49 46.59 -27.36
C TRP A 383 6.16 48.00 -26.85
N CYS A 384 7.11 48.66 -26.13
CA CYS A 384 6.93 50.02 -25.64
C CYS A 384 6.76 51.03 -26.80
N ILE A 385 7.59 50.98 -27.85
CA ILE A 385 7.47 51.83 -29.04
C ILE A 385 6.13 51.61 -29.74
N PHE A 386 5.72 50.35 -29.95
CA PHE A 386 4.43 50.02 -30.56
C PHE A 386 3.26 50.72 -29.84
N TRP A 387 3.22 50.65 -28.53
CA TRP A 387 2.16 51.24 -27.73
C TRP A 387 2.21 52.76 -27.68
N ILE A 388 3.41 53.40 -27.72
CA ILE A 388 3.54 54.84 -27.84
C ILE A 388 2.96 55.32 -29.18
N ILE A 389 3.35 54.70 -30.29
CA ILE A 389 2.84 55.02 -31.62
C ILE A 389 1.33 54.86 -31.66
N LYS A 390 0.81 53.74 -31.16
CA LYS A 390 -0.63 53.48 -31.12
C LYS A 390 -1.42 54.51 -30.30
N SER A 391 -0.85 55.01 -29.20
CA SER A 391 -1.53 56.01 -28.36
C SER A 391 -1.43 57.43 -28.90
N VAL A 392 -0.54 57.70 -29.85
CA VAL A 392 -0.44 59.01 -30.54
C VAL A 392 -1.29 59.05 -31.81
N MET A 393 -1.61 57.87 -32.40
CA MET A 393 -2.42 57.76 -33.63
C MET A 393 -3.91 57.60 -33.36
N LEU A 394 -4.33 57.47 -32.10
CA LEU A 394 -5.71 57.49 -31.62
C LEU A 394 -6.05 58.87 -31.01
#